data_1116bbeb9d908048fd197557f494adae
#
_entry.id   1116bbeb9d908048fd197557f494adae
#
_cell.length_a   1.000
_cell.length_b   1.000
_cell.length_c   1.000
_cell.angle_alpha   90.00
_cell.angle_beta   90.00
_cell.angle_gamma   90.00
#
_symmetry.space_group_name_H-M   'P 1'
#
loop_
_entity.id
_entity.type
_entity.pdbx_description
1 polymer ?
#
loop_
_entity_poly.entity_id
_entity_poly.type
_entity_poly.pdbx_seq_one_letter_code
_entity_poly.pdbx_strand_id
1 'polypeptide(L)'
;MIKLLSSSVFSFPKELTRKNEDSVLPPRKVGSGFLMAIADGVGSYAGASSASECAIEYLISLQPAAFESSDAVEQIFDQIKIRVSNLTNEDPSFYDAATTLTFCYAGEKGIKIGHVGDCRVYLKSDRKLIQVTKDHTQHQMLIDEGLYKPSELKEAGGKNTLFSAISKKINLRFQEIFLRYDQICAHDGSVSLFIMSDGAYHPWELRPRFLESTLEDPSRFAANLRRRIVRLVPTDDCSLVAVKLTVKPQLELFD
;
A
#
# COMPACT_ATOMS: atom_id res chain seq x y z
N MET A 1 -23.23 6.32 0.57
CA MET A 1 -22.36 6.81 1.67
C MET A 1 -21.50 5.67 2.17
N ILE A 2 -20.17 5.88 2.24
CA ILE A 2 -19.21 4.90 2.77
C ILE A 2 -18.99 5.09 4.27
N LYS A 3 -18.84 3.97 5.01
CA LYS A 3 -18.52 3.97 6.45
C LYS A 3 -17.38 3.01 6.74
N LEU A 4 -16.47 3.42 7.61
CA LEU A 4 -15.46 2.54 8.21
C LEU A 4 -16.12 1.73 9.33
N LEU A 5 -16.17 0.40 9.20
CA LEU A 5 -16.70 -0.52 10.21
C LEU A 5 -15.63 -0.88 11.24
N SER A 6 -14.44 -1.22 10.77
CA SER A 6 -13.29 -1.55 11.62
C SER A 6 -12.00 -1.34 10.87
N SER A 7 -10.92 -1.12 11.61
CA SER A 7 -9.58 -1.06 11.08
C SER A 7 -8.56 -1.58 12.08
N SER A 8 -7.43 -2.04 11.58
CA SER A 8 -6.28 -2.39 12.40
C SER A 8 -5.02 -2.05 11.63
N VAL A 9 -4.05 -1.49 12.33
CA VAL A 9 -2.78 -1.04 11.76
C VAL A 9 -1.65 -1.50 12.67
N PHE A 10 -0.57 -1.95 12.06
CA PHE A 10 0.71 -2.05 12.76
C PHE A 10 1.84 -1.60 11.84
N SER A 11 2.89 -1.07 12.45
CA SER A 11 4.18 -0.81 11.81
C SER A 11 5.26 -0.98 12.87
N PHE A 12 6.30 -1.75 12.56
CA PHE A 12 7.43 -1.97 13.47
C PHE A 12 8.68 -2.37 12.68
N PRO A 13 9.87 -1.95 13.19
CA PRO A 13 11.13 -2.25 12.52
C PRO A 13 11.47 -3.74 12.60
N LYS A 14 12.28 -4.22 11.66
CA LYS A 14 12.83 -5.58 11.66
C LYS A 14 13.65 -5.89 12.91
N GLU A 15 14.33 -4.88 13.43
CA GLU A 15 15.11 -4.93 14.68
C GLU A 15 14.70 -3.76 15.58
N LEU A 16 14.46 -4.02 16.85
CA LEU A 16 14.01 -2.99 17.81
C LEU A 16 15.00 -1.82 17.99
N THR A 17 16.27 -2.02 17.64
CA THR A 17 17.33 -1.01 17.74
C THR A 17 17.47 -0.13 16.50
N ARG A 18 16.80 -0.47 15.41
CA ARG A 18 16.81 0.31 14.16
C ARG A 18 15.63 1.23 14.05
N LYS A 19 15.80 2.34 13.31
CA LYS A 19 14.68 3.17 12.91
C LYS A 19 13.84 2.37 11.90
N ASN A 20 12.53 2.43 12.05
CA ASN A 20 11.58 1.93 11.06
C ASN A 20 11.62 2.86 9.84
N GLU A 21 11.86 2.31 8.67
CA GLU A 21 11.89 3.07 7.41
C GLU A 21 10.52 3.07 6.72
N ASP A 22 9.59 2.20 7.17
CA ASP A 22 8.18 2.25 6.78
C ASP A 22 7.44 3.43 7.45
N SER A 23 6.62 4.12 6.69
CA SER A 23 5.68 5.13 7.17
C SER A 23 4.25 4.76 6.81
N VAL A 24 3.31 4.94 7.73
CA VAL A 24 1.94 4.46 7.59
C VAL A 24 0.94 5.59 7.81
N LEU A 25 -0.05 5.71 6.93
CA LEU A 25 -1.25 6.50 7.14
C LEU A 25 -2.41 5.56 7.51
N PRO A 26 -2.83 5.52 8.79
CA PRO A 26 -4.06 4.85 9.18
C PRO A 26 -5.28 5.39 8.43
N PRO A 27 -6.39 4.64 8.33
CA PRO A 27 -7.58 5.14 7.66
C PRO A 27 -8.05 6.46 8.27
N ARG A 28 -7.90 7.53 7.49
CA ARG A 28 -8.25 8.90 7.84
C ARG A 28 -9.43 9.35 7.01
N LYS A 29 -10.40 10.00 7.64
CA LYS A 29 -11.53 10.60 6.92
C LYS A 29 -11.06 11.82 6.11
N VAL A 30 -11.37 11.83 4.82
CA VAL A 30 -11.13 12.95 3.88
C VAL A 30 -12.40 13.18 3.09
N GLY A 31 -13.11 14.26 3.40
CA GLY A 31 -14.47 14.50 2.86
C GLY A 31 -15.45 13.41 3.22
N SER A 32 -16.09 12.83 2.21
CA SER A 32 -17.03 11.70 2.36
C SER A 32 -16.33 10.33 2.36
N GLY A 33 -15.02 10.29 2.04
CA GLY A 33 -14.23 9.07 1.90
C GLY A 33 -13.21 8.85 3.01
N PHE A 34 -12.39 7.80 2.81
CA PHE A 34 -11.28 7.44 3.70
C PHE A 34 -10.00 7.25 2.88
N LEU A 35 -8.92 7.91 3.34
CA LEU A 35 -7.57 7.78 2.79
C LEU A 35 -6.71 6.95 3.73
N MET A 36 -5.92 6.04 3.18
CA MET A 36 -4.97 5.20 3.90
C MET A 36 -3.79 4.86 3.01
N ALA A 37 -2.59 4.66 3.59
CA ALA A 37 -1.39 4.40 2.81
C ALA A 37 -0.30 3.67 3.60
N ILE A 38 0.65 3.08 2.87
CA ILE A 38 1.97 2.66 3.33
C ILE A 38 3.00 3.21 2.34
N ALA A 39 4.08 3.76 2.88
CA ALA A 39 5.29 4.13 2.19
C ALA A 39 6.45 3.37 2.84
N ASP A 40 7.21 2.62 2.04
CA ASP A 40 8.36 1.83 2.46
C ASP A 40 9.62 2.55 1.97
N GLY A 41 10.50 2.92 2.89
CA GLY A 41 11.74 3.62 2.58
C GLY A 41 12.76 2.70 1.93
N VAL A 42 13.16 3.02 0.69
CA VAL A 42 13.95 2.12 -0.14
C VAL A 42 15.43 2.13 0.23
N GLY A 43 15.94 0.95 0.60
CA GLY A 43 17.35 0.66 0.68
C GLY A 43 18.06 1.15 1.94
N SER A 44 19.35 0.86 2.02
CA SER A 44 20.23 1.29 3.12
C SER A 44 20.75 2.73 2.93
N TYR A 45 20.05 3.52 2.12
CA TYR A 45 20.47 4.89 1.83
C TYR A 45 20.08 5.84 2.96
N ALA A 46 20.92 6.82 3.22
CA ALA A 46 20.53 7.91 4.09
C ALA A 46 19.27 8.58 3.55
N GLY A 47 18.30 8.84 4.44
CA GLY A 47 17.06 9.50 4.08
C GLY A 47 15.91 8.60 3.64
N ALA A 48 16.02 7.25 3.67
CA ALA A 48 14.92 6.33 3.36
C ALA A 48 13.68 6.62 4.23
N SER A 49 13.85 6.67 5.55
CA SER A 49 12.75 7.04 6.47
C SER A 49 12.21 8.46 6.24
N SER A 50 13.08 9.44 5.92
CA SER A 50 12.64 10.80 5.63
C SER A 50 11.83 10.87 4.34
N ALA A 51 12.16 10.06 3.33
CA ALA A 51 11.40 9.98 2.09
C ALA A 51 10.01 9.36 2.31
N SER A 52 9.91 8.27 3.08
CA SER A 52 8.61 7.65 3.40
C SER A 52 7.74 8.55 4.28
N GLU A 53 8.33 9.20 5.29
CA GLU A 53 7.66 10.19 6.13
C GLU A 53 7.13 11.37 5.28
N CYS A 54 7.96 11.94 4.40
CA CYS A 54 7.59 13.04 3.50
C CYS A 54 6.40 12.67 2.59
N ALA A 55 6.38 11.45 2.05
CA ALA A 55 5.28 10.97 1.22
C ALA A 55 3.95 10.87 2.02
N ILE A 56 4.00 10.34 3.23
CA ILE A 56 2.82 10.23 4.10
C ILE A 56 2.36 11.60 4.58
N GLU A 57 3.26 12.51 4.96
CA GLU A 57 2.91 13.88 5.36
C GLU A 57 2.19 14.65 4.25
N TYR A 58 2.65 14.48 3.00
CA TYR A 58 1.94 15.07 1.87
C TYR A 58 0.52 14.52 1.74
N LEU A 59 0.32 13.21 1.81
CA LEU A 59 -1.02 12.61 1.78
C LEU A 59 -1.92 13.11 2.91
N ILE A 60 -1.36 13.34 4.11
CA ILE A 60 -2.08 13.91 5.25
C ILE A 60 -2.58 15.33 4.94
N SER A 61 -1.85 16.11 4.16
CA SER A 61 -2.22 17.49 3.82
C SER A 61 -3.35 17.60 2.78
N LEU A 62 -3.66 16.50 2.06
CA LEU A 62 -4.62 16.52 0.96
C LEU A 62 -6.06 16.78 1.42
N GLN A 63 -6.75 17.57 0.61
CA GLN A 63 -8.18 17.87 0.74
C GLN A 63 -9.00 16.98 -0.22
N PRO A 64 -10.32 16.83 -0.02
CA PRO A 64 -11.16 15.96 -0.86
C PRO A 64 -11.03 16.21 -2.36
N ALA A 65 -10.93 17.48 -2.77
CA ALA A 65 -10.80 17.88 -4.17
C ALA A 65 -9.59 17.25 -4.89
N ALA A 66 -8.53 16.90 -4.13
CA ALA A 66 -7.34 16.26 -4.68
C ALA A 66 -7.60 14.87 -5.27
N PHE A 67 -8.76 14.24 -5.00
CA PHE A 67 -9.11 12.91 -5.47
C PHE A 67 -10.20 12.92 -6.56
N GLU A 68 -10.70 14.09 -6.96
CA GLU A 68 -11.85 14.22 -7.86
C GLU A 68 -11.46 14.20 -9.34
N SER A 69 -10.27 14.70 -9.70
CA SER A 69 -9.82 14.74 -11.08
C SER A 69 -9.43 13.35 -11.62
N SER A 70 -9.42 13.21 -12.94
CA SER A 70 -8.99 11.99 -13.64
C SER A 70 -7.50 11.72 -13.46
N ASP A 71 -6.71 12.78 -13.37
CA ASP A 71 -5.24 12.79 -13.23
C ASP A 71 -4.77 12.97 -11.78
N ALA A 72 -5.69 12.78 -10.83
CA ALA A 72 -5.41 12.96 -9.38
C ALA A 72 -4.21 12.14 -8.89
N VAL A 73 -4.10 10.89 -9.32
CA VAL A 73 -3.01 10.00 -8.89
C VAL A 73 -1.68 10.49 -9.42
N GLU A 74 -1.61 10.88 -10.68
CA GLU A 74 -0.41 11.44 -11.30
C GLU A 74 0.05 12.71 -10.57
N GLN A 75 -0.86 13.66 -10.36
CA GLN A 75 -0.58 14.91 -9.65
C GLN A 75 -0.06 14.66 -8.22
N ILE A 76 -0.65 13.70 -7.50
CA ILE A 76 -0.21 13.33 -6.16
C ILE A 76 1.23 12.80 -6.20
N PHE A 77 1.55 11.88 -7.11
CA PHE A 77 2.88 11.32 -7.24
C PHE A 77 3.92 12.34 -7.67
N ASP A 78 3.60 13.23 -8.59
CA ASP A 78 4.49 14.30 -9.04
C ASP A 78 4.86 15.26 -7.89
N GLN A 79 3.86 15.66 -7.09
CA GLN A 79 4.09 16.52 -5.94
C GLN A 79 4.94 15.84 -4.86
N ILE A 80 4.72 14.55 -4.60
CA ILE A 80 5.55 13.79 -3.66
C ILE A 80 6.97 13.67 -4.19
N LYS A 81 7.16 13.38 -5.50
CA LYS A 81 8.48 13.31 -6.11
C LYS A 81 9.26 14.61 -5.98
N ILE A 82 8.61 15.74 -6.19
CA ILE A 82 9.22 17.07 -5.99
C ILE A 82 9.68 17.23 -4.52
N ARG A 83 8.83 16.87 -3.56
CA ARG A 83 9.15 16.98 -2.13
C ARG A 83 10.31 16.09 -1.71
N VAL A 84 10.27 14.80 -2.09
CA VAL A 84 11.36 13.85 -1.82
C VAL A 84 12.66 14.31 -2.48
N SER A 85 12.61 14.84 -3.70
CA SER A 85 13.79 15.41 -4.37
C SER A 85 14.38 16.61 -3.63
N ASN A 86 13.54 17.39 -2.95
CA ASN A 86 13.95 18.57 -2.19
C ASN A 86 14.57 18.25 -0.83
N LEU A 87 14.46 17.03 -0.31
CA LEU A 87 15.13 16.60 0.92
C LEU A 87 16.65 16.78 0.83
N THR A 88 17.22 16.69 -0.37
CA THR A 88 18.65 16.99 -0.63
C THR A 88 19.05 18.42 -0.25
N ASN A 89 18.10 19.37 -0.25
CA ASN A 89 18.36 20.76 0.13
C ASN A 89 18.49 20.93 1.66
N GLU A 90 17.87 20.01 2.42
CA GLU A 90 17.94 19.99 3.88
C GLU A 90 19.21 19.24 4.33
N ASP A 91 19.49 18.09 3.72
CA ASP A 91 20.69 17.31 3.96
C ASP A 91 21.22 16.72 2.63
N PRO A 92 22.43 17.14 2.17
CA PRO A 92 23.03 16.60 0.94
C PRO A 92 23.22 15.06 0.94
N SER A 93 23.31 14.42 2.11
CA SER A 93 23.39 12.94 2.23
C SER A 93 22.11 12.25 1.75
N PHE A 94 20.99 12.96 1.67
CA PHE A 94 19.68 12.45 1.19
C PHE A 94 19.54 12.46 -0.34
N TYR A 95 20.66 12.64 -1.07
CA TYR A 95 20.64 12.67 -2.54
C TYR A 95 20.06 11.37 -3.17
N ASP A 96 20.24 10.25 -2.50
CA ASP A 96 19.73 8.94 -2.90
C ASP A 96 18.45 8.52 -2.16
N ALA A 97 17.87 9.42 -1.37
CA ALA A 97 16.63 9.14 -0.65
C ALA A 97 15.52 8.69 -1.61
N ALA A 98 14.90 7.57 -1.28
CA ALA A 98 13.86 6.97 -2.09
C ALA A 98 12.81 6.29 -1.21
N THR A 99 11.59 6.18 -1.70
CA THR A 99 10.50 5.46 -1.05
C THR A 99 9.55 4.85 -2.07
N THR A 100 8.91 3.75 -1.70
CA THR A 100 7.68 3.28 -2.34
C THR A 100 6.50 4.11 -1.86
N LEU A 101 5.35 3.99 -2.48
CA LEU A 101 4.10 4.49 -1.93
C LEU A 101 2.91 3.72 -2.52
N THR A 102 2.07 3.22 -1.64
CA THR A 102 0.77 2.64 -1.99
C THR A 102 -0.30 3.30 -1.14
N PHE A 103 -1.23 4.01 -1.79
CA PHE A 103 -2.36 4.63 -1.11
C PHE A 103 -3.69 4.19 -1.70
N CYS A 104 -4.72 4.16 -0.86
CA CYS A 104 -6.09 3.88 -1.25
C CYS A 104 -7.00 5.01 -0.75
N TYR A 105 -7.76 5.62 -1.66
CA TYR A 105 -8.84 6.53 -1.32
C TYR A 105 -10.18 5.86 -1.62
N ALA A 106 -10.88 5.47 -0.55
CA ALA A 106 -12.21 4.89 -0.65
C ALA A 106 -13.24 6.03 -0.65
N GLY A 107 -13.65 6.47 -1.84
CA GLY A 107 -14.62 7.53 -2.07
C GLY A 107 -16.03 6.99 -2.34
N GLU A 108 -16.96 7.86 -2.73
CA GLU A 108 -18.36 7.47 -2.93
C GLU A 108 -18.58 6.49 -4.08
N LYS A 109 -17.80 6.58 -5.16
CA LYS A 109 -17.98 5.80 -6.40
C LYS A 109 -17.18 4.50 -6.42
N GLY A 110 -16.14 4.38 -5.59
CA GLY A 110 -15.21 3.27 -5.60
C GLY A 110 -13.96 3.56 -4.80
N ILE A 111 -12.98 2.69 -4.95
CA ILE A 111 -11.66 2.82 -4.34
C ILE A 111 -10.65 3.18 -5.43
N LYS A 112 -10.05 4.38 -5.31
CA LYS A 112 -8.94 4.82 -6.14
C LYS A 112 -7.64 4.40 -5.46
N ILE A 113 -6.75 3.72 -6.20
CA ILE A 113 -5.46 3.24 -5.69
C ILE A 113 -4.37 3.88 -6.54
N GLY A 114 -3.41 4.52 -5.88
CA GLY A 114 -2.13 4.90 -6.47
C GLY A 114 -1.02 4.03 -5.89
N HIS A 115 -0.17 3.49 -6.78
CA HIS A 115 0.85 2.54 -6.37
C HIS A 115 2.18 2.76 -7.10
N VAL A 116 3.27 2.83 -6.32
CA VAL A 116 4.67 2.82 -6.78
C VAL A 116 5.48 1.93 -5.83
N GLY A 117 6.23 0.98 -6.38
CA GLY A 117 7.09 0.08 -5.61
C GLY A 117 6.50 -1.32 -5.50
N ASP A 118 6.67 -1.97 -4.38
CA ASP A 118 6.30 -3.36 -4.15
C ASP A 118 5.45 -3.58 -2.90
N CYS A 119 5.01 -2.53 -2.19
CA CYS A 119 3.90 -2.68 -1.25
C CYS A 119 2.65 -3.17 -1.97
N ARG A 120 1.89 -4.07 -1.36
CA ARG A 120 0.76 -4.71 -2.04
C ARG A 120 -0.58 -4.36 -1.42
N VAL A 121 -1.58 -4.17 -2.30
CA VAL A 121 -2.99 -4.09 -1.93
C VAL A 121 -3.65 -5.43 -2.19
N TYR A 122 -4.36 -5.93 -1.19
CA TYR A 122 -5.20 -7.12 -1.31
C TYR A 122 -6.65 -6.79 -0.98
N LEU A 123 -7.56 -7.44 -1.69
CA LEU A 123 -8.99 -7.48 -1.38
C LEU A 123 -9.38 -8.87 -0.90
N LYS A 124 -10.24 -8.93 0.11
CA LYS A 124 -10.93 -10.18 0.46
C LYS A 124 -11.94 -10.53 -0.62
N SER A 125 -11.80 -11.72 -1.19
CA SER A 125 -12.78 -12.34 -2.07
C SER A 125 -13.04 -13.76 -1.57
N ASP A 126 -14.26 -14.02 -1.14
CA ASP A 126 -14.63 -15.28 -0.49
C ASP A 126 -13.70 -15.64 0.67
N ARG A 127 -12.99 -16.78 0.56
CA ARG A 127 -12.10 -17.32 1.59
C ARG A 127 -10.62 -17.01 1.38
N LYS A 128 -10.29 -16.02 0.53
CA LYS A 128 -8.90 -15.69 0.18
C LYS A 128 -8.69 -14.18 0.02
N LEU A 129 -7.45 -13.77 0.03
CA LEU A 129 -7.04 -12.44 -0.40
C LEU A 129 -6.56 -12.51 -1.85
N ILE A 130 -7.01 -11.57 -2.66
CA ILE A 130 -6.60 -11.40 -4.05
C ILE A 130 -5.75 -10.15 -4.11
N GLN A 131 -4.52 -10.27 -4.62
CA GLN A 131 -3.65 -9.13 -4.86
C GLN A 131 -4.21 -8.27 -6.00
N VAL A 132 -4.22 -6.96 -5.81
CA VAL A 132 -4.77 -5.96 -6.75
C VAL A 132 -3.66 -5.22 -7.48
N THR A 133 -2.61 -4.82 -6.76
CA THR A 133 -1.45 -4.12 -7.32
C THR A 133 -0.45 -5.10 -7.93
N LYS A 134 0.35 -4.63 -8.89
CA LYS A 134 1.51 -5.36 -9.41
C LYS A 134 2.79 -4.69 -8.92
N ASP A 135 3.74 -5.48 -8.45
CA ASP A 135 5.01 -4.97 -7.95
C ASP A 135 5.84 -4.31 -9.05
N HIS A 136 6.49 -3.21 -8.74
CA HIS A 136 7.46 -2.56 -9.64
C HIS A 136 8.87 -3.12 -9.40
N THR A 137 9.01 -4.45 -9.45
CA THR A 137 10.28 -5.17 -9.31
C THR A 137 10.79 -5.68 -10.66
N GLN A 138 12.11 -5.87 -10.77
CA GLN A 138 12.71 -6.43 -11.99
C GLN A 138 12.10 -7.80 -12.35
N HIS A 139 11.83 -8.66 -11.35
CA HIS A 139 11.19 -9.95 -11.61
C HIS A 139 9.81 -9.78 -12.23
N GLN A 140 8.98 -8.89 -11.69
CA GLN A 140 7.64 -8.65 -12.23
C GLN A 140 7.70 -8.09 -13.65
N MET A 141 8.65 -7.20 -13.93
CA MET A 141 8.87 -6.66 -15.27
C MET A 141 9.22 -7.78 -16.27
N LEU A 142 10.16 -8.66 -15.91
CA LEU A 142 10.56 -9.79 -16.77
C LEU A 142 9.41 -10.77 -17.04
N ILE A 143 8.53 -10.97 -16.05
CA ILE A 143 7.32 -11.80 -16.20
C ILE A 143 6.31 -11.11 -17.12
N ASP A 144 6.06 -9.82 -16.94
CA ASP A 144 5.09 -9.05 -17.73
C ASP A 144 5.54 -8.92 -19.21
N GLU A 145 6.85 -8.86 -19.48
CA GLU A 145 7.44 -8.89 -20.83
C GLU A 145 7.44 -10.29 -21.46
N GLY A 146 7.03 -11.32 -20.71
CA GLY A 146 6.97 -12.70 -21.18
C GLY A 146 8.36 -13.34 -21.35
N LEU A 147 9.41 -12.74 -20.82
CA LEU A 147 10.79 -13.24 -20.93
C LEU A 147 11.06 -14.42 -20.01
N TYR A 148 10.39 -14.45 -18.83
CA TYR A 148 10.53 -15.50 -17.83
C TYR A 148 9.18 -15.88 -17.24
N LYS A 149 9.05 -17.14 -16.82
CA LYS A 149 7.93 -17.60 -15.98
C LYS A 149 8.24 -17.35 -14.49
N PRO A 150 7.23 -17.17 -13.63
CA PRO A 150 7.45 -17.00 -12.18
C PRO A 150 8.31 -18.12 -11.55
N SER A 151 8.18 -19.36 -12.04
CA SER A 151 8.93 -20.51 -11.55
C SER A 151 10.43 -20.43 -11.87
N GLU A 152 10.82 -19.76 -12.96
CA GLU A 152 12.21 -19.64 -13.43
C GLU A 152 12.97 -18.58 -12.63
N LEU A 153 12.26 -17.57 -12.14
CA LEU A 153 12.84 -16.48 -11.34
C LEU A 153 12.84 -16.75 -9.83
N LYS A 154 12.25 -17.87 -9.39
CA LYS A 154 12.06 -18.15 -7.96
C LYS A 154 13.38 -18.17 -7.18
N GLU A 155 14.44 -18.70 -7.76
CA GLU A 155 15.78 -18.81 -7.16
C GLU A 155 16.77 -17.75 -7.70
N ALA A 156 16.31 -16.87 -8.60
CA ALA A 156 17.15 -15.83 -9.17
C ALA A 156 17.29 -14.63 -8.20
N GLY A 157 18.46 -14.01 -8.20
CA GLY A 157 18.68 -12.75 -7.48
C GLY A 157 17.87 -11.60 -8.07
N GLY A 158 17.73 -10.49 -7.32
CA GLY A 158 17.04 -9.28 -7.81
C GLY A 158 15.52 -9.28 -7.61
N LYS A 159 14.98 -10.22 -6.84
CA LYS A 159 13.54 -10.30 -6.55
C LYS A 159 12.98 -8.99 -6.01
N ASN A 160 13.71 -8.33 -5.12
CA ASN A 160 13.32 -7.08 -4.47
C ASN A 160 13.98 -5.84 -5.12
N THR A 161 14.61 -6.00 -6.31
CA THR A 161 15.18 -4.84 -7.01
C THR A 161 14.06 -4.07 -7.69
N LEU A 162 13.81 -2.86 -7.20
CA LEU A 162 12.78 -1.98 -7.76
C LEU A 162 13.27 -1.34 -9.07
N PHE A 163 12.41 -1.32 -10.09
CA PHE A 163 12.61 -0.50 -11.29
C PHE A 163 11.90 0.85 -11.20
N SER A 164 11.00 1.04 -10.24
CA SER A 164 10.32 2.31 -9.98
C SER A 164 10.18 2.54 -8.48
N ALA A 165 10.57 3.73 -8.06
CA ALA A 165 10.42 4.27 -6.71
C ALA A 165 10.33 5.79 -6.81
N ILE A 166 9.83 6.44 -5.76
CA ILE A 166 9.78 7.90 -5.67
C ILE A 166 11.14 8.40 -5.18
N SER A 167 11.91 8.99 -6.08
CA SER A 167 13.24 9.53 -5.81
C SER A 167 13.61 10.60 -6.83
N LYS A 168 14.70 11.32 -6.56
CA LYS A 168 15.27 12.29 -7.49
C LYS A 168 15.80 11.65 -8.77
N LYS A 169 16.37 10.44 -8.67
CA LYS A 169 17.13 9.78 -9.75
C LYS A 169 16.28 8.87 -10.63
N ILE A 170 15.27 8.23 -10.08
CA ILE A 170 14.50 7.20 -10.76
C ILE A 170 13.34 7.83 -11.55
N ASN A 171 13.15 7.39 -12.79
CA ASN A 171 11.96 7.74 -13.54
C ASN A 171 10.76 7.10 -12.88
N LEU A 172 9.81 7.95 -12.49
CA LEU A 172 8.61 7.52 -11.82
C LEU A 172 7.69 6.79 -12.80
N ARG A 173 7.36 5.55 -12.47
CA ARG A 173 6.28 4.79 -13.10
C ARG A 173 5.32 4.37 -12.01
N PHE A 174 4.05 4.61 -12.20
CA PHE A 174 3.02 4.31 -11.21
C PHE A 174 1.88 3.51 -11.83
N GLN A 175 1.10 2.85 -10.99
CA GLN A 175 -0.20 2.28 -11.34
C GLN A 175 -1.30 3.15 -10.74
N GLU A 176 -2.32 3.40 -11.55
CA GLU A 176 -3.61 3.89 -11.10
C GLU A 176 -4.65 2.79 -11.31
N ILE A 177 -5.37 2.44 -10.23
CA ILE A 177 -6.40 1.42 -10.26
C ILE A 177 -7.68 2.02 -9.66
N PHE A 178 -8.79 1.83 -10.35
CA PHE A 178 -10.10 2.20 -9.83
C PHE A 178 -11.00 0.97 -9.71
N LEU A 179 -11.44 0.71 -8.47
CA LEU A 179 -12.27 -0.44 -8.13
C LEU A 179 -13.70 0.04 -7.83
N ARG A 180 -14.64 -0.36 -8.65
CA ARG A 180 -16.06 -0.03 -8.44
C ARG A 180 -16.65 -0.94 -7.36
N TYR A 181 -17.50 -0.39 -6.51
CA TYR A 181 -18.10 -1.16 -5.41
C TYR A 181 -18.99 -2.30 -5.88
N ASP A 182 -19.68 -2.16 -7.01
CA ASP A 182 -20.51 -3.23 -7.61
C ASP A 182 -19.69 -4.47 -8.03
N GLN A 183 -18.36 -4.34 -8.18
CA GLN A 183 -17.45 -5.41 -8.56
C GLN A 183 -16.74 -6.07 -7.36
N ILE A 184 -16.64 -5.36 -6.23
CA ILE A 184 -15.77 -5.77 -5.11
C ILE A 184 -16.50 -5.94 -3.77
N CYS A 185 -17.75 -5.49 -3.65
CA CYS A 185 -18.52 -5.66 -2.43
C CYS A 185 -18.93 -7.12 -2.22
N ALA A 186 -18.84 -7.57 -0.98
CA ALA A 186 -19.48 -8.79 -0.55
C ALA A 186 -21.02 -8.63 -0.54
N HIS A 187 -21.76 -9.75 -0.39
CA HIS A 187 -23.24 -9.73 -0.37
C HIS A 187 -23.85 -8.83 0.71
N ASP A 188 -23.11 -8.61 1.81
CA ASP A 188 -23.52 -7.71 2.91
C ASP A 188 -23.20 -6.23 2.64
N GLY A 189 -22.70 -5.89 1.45
CA GLY A 189 -22.26 -4.56 1.06
C GLY A 189 -20.94 -4.14 1.71
N SER A 190 -20.19 -5.06 2.30
CA SER A 190 -18.89 -4.76 2.89
C SER A 190 -17.73 -5.02 1.91
N VAL A 191 -16.62 -4.29 2.13
CA VAL A 191 -15.34 -4.48 1.45
C VAL A 191 -14.26 -4.56 2.51
N SER A 192 -13.42 -5.60 2.46
CA SER A 192 -12.22 -5.70 3.28
C SER A 192 -10.98 -5.53 2.41
N LEU A 193 -10.13 -4.57 2.75
CA LEU A 193 -8.93 -4.19 2.04
C LEU A 193 -7.74 -4.22 2.98
N PHE A 194 -6.58 -4.66 2.45
CA PHE A 194 -5.33 -4.78 3.19
C PHE A 194 -4.20 -4.19 2.36
N ILE A 195 -3.42 -3.28 2.95
CA ILE A 195 -2.16 -2.78 2.38
C ILE A 195 -1.05 -3.38 3.22
N MET A 196 -0.02 -3.94 2.60
CA MET A 196 1.09 -4.58 3.29
C MET A 196 2.41 -4.17 2.64
N SER A 197 3.43 -3.83 3.46
CA SER A 197 4.82 -3.77 3.01
C SER A 197 5.38 -5.18 2.79
N ASP A 198 6.54 -5.31 2.18
CA ASP A 198 7.15 -6.59 1.84
C ASP A 198 7.47 -7.42 3.09
N GLY A 199 7.94 -6.80 4.18
CA GLY A 199 8.12 -7.45 5.47
C GLY A 199 6.81 -8.02 6.07
N ALA A 200 5.65 -7.53 5.66
CA ALA A 200 4.35 -8.05 6.09
C ALA A 200 3.78 -9.09 5.13
N TYR A 201 3.82 -8.85 3.81
CA TYR A 201 3.21 -9.81 2.87
C TYR A 201 4.07 -11.05 2.61
N HIS A 202 5.40 -11.00 2.68
CA HIS A 202 6.21 -12.21 2.52
C HIS A 202 5.85 -13.31 3.54
N PRO A 203 5.76 -13.04 4.86
CA PRO A 203 5.25 -14.01 5.84
C PRO A 203 3.80 -14.46 5.57
N TRP A 204 2.96 -13.59 5.00
CA TRP A 204 1.61 -13.96 4.58
C TRP A 204 1.66 -15.00 3.46
N GLU A 205 2.44 -14.78 2.42
CA GLU A 205 2.50 -15.62 1.22
C GLU A 205 3.14 -16.98 1.44
N LEU A 206 4.00 -17.16 2.44
CA LEU A 206 4.48 -18.50 2.83
C LEU A 206 3.33 -19.46 3.15
N ARG A 207 2.22 -18.95 3.69
CA ARG A 207 1.00 -19.70 3.96
C ARG A 207 -0.22 -18.79 3.83
N PRO A 208 -0.69 -18.46 2.61
CA PRO A 208 -1.69 -17.43 2.36
C PRO A 208 -3.11 -17.89 2.73
N ARG A 209 -3.30 -18.32 3.97
CA ARG A 209 -4.60 -18.76 4.49
C ARG A 209 -4.75 -18.43 5.96
N PHE A 210 -5.93 -17.97 6.30
CA PHE A 210 -6.52 -17.92 7.63
C PHE A 210 -7.96 -18.42 7.56
N LEU A 211 -8.60 -18.59 8.71
CA LEU A 211 -10.03 -18.84 8.77
C LEU A 211 -10.79 -17.63 8.17
N GLU A 212 -11.92 -17.89 7.56
CA GLU A 212 -12.78 -16.86 6.97
C GLU A 212 -13.12 -15.75 7.97
N SER A 213 -13.51 -16.12 9.19
CA SER A 213 -13.76 -15.19 10.29
C SER A 213 -12.54 -14.33 10.68
N THR A 214 -11.33 -14.76 10.35
CA THR A 214 -10.10 -13.96 10.52
C THR A 214 -9.90 -12.99 9.35
N LEU A 215 -10.21 -13.41 8.13
CA LEU A 215 -10.12 -12.55 6.94
C LEU A 215 -11.18 -11.44 6.95
N GLU A 216 -12.29 -11.64 7.63
CA GLU A 216 -13.39 -10.69 7.78
C GLU A 216 -13.17 -9.62 8.85
N ASP A 217 -12.25 -9.88 9.77
CA ASP A 217 -11.98 -9.01 10.91
C ASP A 217 -10.55 -8.46 10.83
N PRO A 218 -10.38 -7.17 10.49
CA PRO A 218 -9.07 -6.52 10.42
C PRO A 218 -8.20 -6.72 11.66
N SER A 219 -8.80 -6.70 12.87
CA SER A 219 -8.05 -6.85 14.12
C SER A 219 -7.55 -8.28 14.31
N ARG A 220 -8.39 -9.28 14.02
CA ARG A 220 -7.97 -10.69 14.05
C ARG A 220 -6.90 -10.99 13.00
N PHE A 221 -7.07 -10.44 11.78
CA PHE A 221 -6.08 -10.58 10.72
C PHE A 221 -4.73 -10.01 11.15
N ALA A 222 -4.70 -8.75 11.59
CA ALA A 222 -3.50 -8.07 12.03
C ALA A 222 -2.80 -8.82 13.19
N ALA A 223 -3.56 -9.25 14.21
CA ALA A 223 -3.00 -9.99 15.33
C ALA A 223 -2.38 -11.34 14.92
N ASN A 224 -3.04 -12.07 14.01
CA ASN A 224 -2.55 -13.36 13.53
C ASN A 224 -1.34 -13.20 12.60
N LEU A 225 -1.37 -12.20 11.71
CA LEU A 225 -0.24 -11.91 10.83
C LEU A 225 0.98 -11.46 11.64
N ARG A 226 0.82 -10.48 12.55
CA ARG A 226 1.91 -10.02 13.44
C ARG A 226 2.53 -11.19 14.23
N ARG A 227 1.70 -12.07 14.78
CA ARG A 227 2.16 -13.26 15.51
C ARG A 227 2.97 -14.21 14.62
N ARG A 228 2.58 -14.34 13.34
CA ARG A 228 3.32 -15.13 12.34
C ARG A 228 4.66 -14.48 12.02
N ILE A 229 4.69 -13.17 11.74
CA ILE A 229 5.91 -12.41 11.44
C ILE A 229 6.92 -12.58 12.58
N VAL A 230 6.51 -12.33 13.82
CA VAL A 230 7.40 -12.43 14.98
C VAL A 230 7.98 -13.84 15.15
N ARG A 231 7.22 -14.91 14.83
CA ARG A 231 7.73 -16.31 14.88
C ARG A 231 8.74 -16.63 13.78
N LEU A 232 8.63 -15.99 12.63
CA LEU A 232 9.53 -16.20 11.49
C LEU A 232 10.82 -15.38 11.57
N VAL A 233 10.91 -14.48 12.54
CA VAL A 233 11.93 -13.43 12.67
C VAL A 233 11.87 -12.46 11.49
N PRO A 234 11.49 -11.19 11.71
CA PRO A 234 11.37 -10.20 10.64
C PRO A 234 12.69 -10.04 9.86
N THR A 235 12.60 -10.02 8.55
CA THR A 235 13.75 -9.78 7.66
C THR A 235 13.77 -8.35 7.13
N ASP A 236 12.62 -7.68 7.23
CA ASP A 236 12.45 -6.28 6.88
C ASP A 236 11.46 -5.59 7.83
N ASP A 237 11.32 -4.27 7.68
CA ASP A 237 10.32 -3.49 8.40
C ASP A 237 8.92 -3.96 7.99
N CYS A 238 8.01 -4.01 8.93
CA CYS A 238 6.74 -4.68 8.73
C CYS A 238 5.57 -3.75 8.96
N SER A 239 4.79 -3.48 7.92
CA SER A 239 3.63 -2.59 8.00
C SER A 239 2.38 -3.18 7.38
N LEU A 240 1.26 -2.97 8.05
CA LEU A 240 -0.08 -3.37 7.64
C LEU A 240 -1.08 -2.26 7.90
N VAL A 241 -1.92 -1.98 6.92
CA VAL A 241 -3.21 -1.31 7.10
C VAL A 241 -4.31 -2.26 6.65
N ALA A 242 -5.18 -2.66 7.57
CA ALA A 242 -6.33 -3.52 7.31
C ALA A 242 -7.62 -2.77 7.64
N VAL A 243 -8.58 -2.74 6.71
CA VAL A 243 -9.87 -2.05 6.89
C VAL A 243 -11.03 -2.91 6.43
N LYS A 244 -12.16 -2.76 7.11
CA LYS A 244 -13.49 -3.20 6.66
C LYS A 244 -14.38 -1.98 6.51
N LEU A 245 -14.86 -1.76 5.30
CA LEU A 245 -15.75 -0.67 4.92
C LEU A 245 -17.13 -1.24 4.61
N THR A 246 -18.18 -0.41 4.75
CA THR A 246 -19.49 -0.72 4.19
C THR A 246 -19.95 0.40 3.28
N VAL A 247 -20.56 0.01 2.18
CA VAL A 247 -21.13 0.90 1.18
C VAL A 247 -22.64 0.73 1.25
N LYS A 248 -23.34 1.74 1.78
CA LYS A 248 -24.78 1.74 1.65
C LYS A 248 -25.13 2.13 0.23
N PRO A 249 -25.94 1.32 -0.50
CA PRO A 249 -26.49 1.77 -1.75
C PRO A 249 -27.17 3.12 -1.53
N GLN A 250 -26.92 4.10 -2.38
CA GLN A 250 -27.82 5.23 -2.49
C GLN A 250 -29.16 4.63 -2.90
N LEU A 251 -30.16 4.69 -2.03
CA LEU A 251 -31.54 4.53 -2.45
C LEU A 251 -31.77 5.65 -3.47
N GLU A 252 -31.81 5.31 -4.75
CA GLU A 252 -32.39 6.19 -5.76
C GLU A 252 -33.82 6.41 -5.28
N LEU A 253 -34.08 7.61 -4.78
CA LEU A 253 -35.44 8.09 -4.59
C LEU A 253 -35.96 8.27 -6.03
N PHE A 254 -36.64 7.26 -6.52
CA PHE A 254 -37.52 7.43 -7.67
C PHE A 254 -38.67 8.32 -7.22
N ASP A 255 -38.57 9.61 -7.58
CA ASP A 255 -39.71 10.54 -7.61
C ASP A 255 -40.59 10.29 -8.82
#